data_56b9dae1d1fcf1270a63b68366b0adc8
#
_entry.id   56b9dae1d1fcf1270a63b68366b0adc8
#
_cell.length_a   1.000
_cell.length_b   1.000
_cell.length_c   1.000
_cell.angle_alpha   90.00
_cell.angle_beta   90.00
_cell.angle_gamma   90.00
#
_symmetry.space_group_name_H-M   'P 1'
#
loop_
_entity.id
_entity.type
_entity.pdbx_description
1 polymer ?
#
loop_
_entity_poly.entity_id
_entity_poly.type
_entity_poly.pdbx_seq_one_letter_code
_entity_poly.pdbx_strand_id
1 'polypeptide(L)'
;GFFVMYELRDHAVLASAPYVARLNAPTPWSTKMMPLHRHMVRTQCQVIHSHGAVTARHALTLRCSPIEGQEDALRHQLGVLAESVSQRPGIVGLHVLRHEAPQMAATTEQKIRGNADRAADWIIVVSGYDIDALRKLAGEELSTAHLLALGATSETNCQLFALAYTAIPPDVC
;
A
#
# COMPACT_ATOMS: atom_id res chain seq x y z
N GLY A 1 -6.50 -1.30 13.78
CA GLY A 1 -5.24 -1.65 13.11
C GLY A 1 -4.42 -0.41 12.79
N PHE A 2 -3.22 -0.64 12.29
CA PHE A 2 -2.31 0.43 11.86
C PHE A 2 -2.00 0.23 10.38
N PHE A 3 -1.91 1.33 9.65
CA PHE A 3 -1.38 1.38 8.30
C PHE A 3 -0.11 2.21 8.32
N VAL A 4 0.98 1.68 7.78
CA VAL A 4 2.27 2.36 7.67
C VAL A 4 2.70 2.29 6.23
N MET A 5 3.09 3.43 5.65
CA MET A 5 3.58 3.52 4.29
C MET A 5 4.93 4.24 4.27
N TYR A 6 5.86 3.71 3.50
CA TYR A 6 7.14 4.33 3.21
C TYR A 6 7.20 4.63 1.72
N GLU A 7 7.41 5.89 1.39
CA GLU A 7 7.69 6.31 0.02
C GLU A 7 9.21 6.27 -0.19
N LEU A 8 9.63 5.57 -1.22
CA LEU A 8 11.04 5.42 -1.59
C LEU A 8 11.31 6.14 -2.90
N ARG A 9 12.51 6.68 -3.04
CA ARG A 9 12.95 7.33 -4.29
C ARG A 9 12.90 6.38 -5.48
N ASP A 10 13.19 5.10 -5.25
CA ASP A 10 13.30 4.09 -6.29
C ASP A 10 13.02 2.70 -5.68
N HIS A 11 12.40 1.81 -6.45
CA HIS A 11 12.16 0.42 -6.04
C HIS A 11 13.47 -0.35 -5.77
N ALA A 12 14.55 -0.03 -6.51
CA ALA A 12 15.85 -0.66 -6.32
C ALA A 12 16.46 -0.42 -4.92
N VAL A 13 16.00 0.59 -4.19
CA VAL A 13 16.39 0.82 -2.78
C VAL A 13 16.13 -0.42 -1.93
N LEU A 14 15.05 -1.16 -2.20
CA LEU A 14 14.67 -2.37 -1.46
C LEU A 14 15.70 -3.51 -1.53
N ALA A 15 16.51 -3.54 -2.58
CA ALA A 15 17.61 -4.51 -2.76
C ALA A 15 18.99 -3.89 -2.50
N SER A 16 19.06 -2.61 -2.11
CA SER A 16 20.34 -1.93 -1.89
C SER A 16 21.09 -2.49 -0.68
N ALA A 17 22.41 -2.53 -0.76
CA ALA A 17 23.25 -3.04 0.32
C ALA A 17 23.01 -2.33 1.66
N PRO A 18 22.89 -0.98 1.74
CA PRO A 18 22.57 -0.30 3.00
C PRO A 18 21.21 -0.71 3.59
N TYR A 19 20.19 -0.85 2.76
CA TYR A 19 18.86 -1.26 3.21
C TYR A 19 18.86 -2.70 3.74
N VAL A 20 19.48 -3.63 3.00
CA VAL A 20 19.63 -5.03 3.42
C VAL A 20 20.43 -5.15 4.70
N ALA A 21 21.54 -4.42 4.82
CA ALA A 21 22.35 -4.37 6.04
C ALA A 21 21.49 -3.92 7.24
N ARG A 22 20.63 -2.92 7.06
CA ARG A 22 19.73 -2.43 8.11
C ARG A 22 18.70 -3.48 8.53
N LEU A 23 18.11 -4.20 7.60
CA LEU A 23 17.18 -5.30 7.89
C LEU A 23 17.86 -6.49 8.61
N ASN A 24 19.15 -6.68 8.38
CA ASN A 24 19.93 -7.73 9.02
C ASN A 24 20.54 -7.33 10.38
N ALA A 25 20.51 -6.04 10.70
CA ALA A 25 20.97 -5.50 11.99
C ALA A 25 19.86 -4.66 12.65
N PRO A 26 18.75 -5.31 13.07
CA PRO A 26 17.65 -4.62 13.75
C PRO A 26 18.11 -4.02 15.07
N THR A 27 17.56 -2.85 15.43
CA THR A 27 17.83 -2.26 16.76
C THR A 27 17.28 -3.14 17.87
N PRO A 28 17.78 -2.98 19.12
CA PRO A 28 17.18 -3.64 20.28
C PRO A 28 15.68 -3.37 20.42
N TRP A 29 15.24 -2.14 20.10
CA TRP A 29 13.83 -1.78 20.07
C TRP A 29 13.05 -2.56 19.00
N SER A 30 13.52 -2.59 17.76
CA SER A 30 12.91 -3.36 16.69
C SER A 30 12.81 -4.83 17.03
N THR A 31 13.88 -5.42 17.57
CA THR A 31 13.92 -6.83 18.01
C THR A 31 12.85 -7.12 19.07
N LYS A 32 12.66 -6.19 20.02
CA LYS A 32 11.63 -6.31 21.06
C LYS A 32 10.21 -6.18 20.50
N MET A 33 10.00 -5.30 19.51
CA MET A 33 8.67 -4.99 19.00
C MET A 33 8.18 -5.96 17.91
N MET A 34 9.08 -6.52 17.10
CA MET A 34 8.71 -7.38 15.97
C MET A 34 7.83 -8.58 16.35
N PRO A 35 8.05 -9.32 17.45
CA PRO A 35 7.18 -10.43 17.83
C PRO A 35 5.77 -10.01 18.23
N LEU A 36 5.55 -8.72 18.49
CA LEU A 36 4.23 -8.16 18.83
C LEU A 36 3.40 -7.83 17.58
N HIS A 37 4.00 -7.81 16.39
CA HIS A 37 3.29 -7.61 15.14
C HIS A 37 2.48 -8.86 14.81
N ARG A 38 1.16 -8.75 14.88
CA ARG A 38 0.23 -9.85 14.59
C ARG A 38 -0.58 -9.54 13.34
N HIS A 39 -0.85 -10.57 12.54
CA HIS A 39 -1.65 -10.45 11.30
C HIS A 39 -1.13 -9.38 10.34
N MET A 40 0.19 -9.20 10.30
CA MET A 40 0.80 -8.19 9.46
C MET A 40 0.66 -8.58 7.99
N VAL A 41 0.27 -7.59 7.19
CA VAL A 41 0.35 -7.65 5.73
C VAL A 41 1.41 -6.63 5.33
N ARG A 42 2.49 -7.10 4.75
CA ARG A 42 3.59 -6.25 4.26
C ARG A 42 3.74 -6.46 2.77
N THR A 43 3.78 -5.36 2.05
CA THR A 43 3.89 -5.39 0.59
C THR A 43 5.00 -4.43 0.17
N GLN A 44 5.86 -4.88 -0.72
CA GLN A 44 6.86 -4.06 -1.40
C GLN A 44 6.34 -3.85 -2.80
N CYS A 45 6.20 -2.59 -3.23
CA CYS A 45 5.42 -2.27 -4.40
C CYS A 45 6.17 -1.35 -5.36
N GLN A 46 5.87 -1.51 -6.64
CA GLN A 46 6.05 -0.48 -7.64
C GLN A 46 4.78 0.38 -7.74
N VAL A 47 4.96 1.69 -7.91
CA VAL A 47 3.88 2.62 -8.23
C VAL A 47 3.56 2.48 -9.71
N ILE A 48 2.31 2.11 -10.04
CA ILE A 48 1.85 1.96 -11.42
C ILE A 48 1.17 3.23 -11.91
N HIS A 49 0.27 3.77 -11.08
CA HIS A 49 -0.40 5.04 -11.33
C HIS A 49 -0.32 5.90 -10.07
N SER A 50 -0.11 7.20 -10.25
CA SER A 50 -0.03 8.16 -9.14
C SER A 50 -0.58 9.50 -9.59
N HIS A 51 -1.65 9.95 -8.94
CA HIS A 51 -2.28 11.24 -9.17
C HIS A 51 -2.53 11.94 -7.84
N GLY A 52 -2.13 13.20 -7.74
CA GLY A 52 -2.25 13.99 -6.53
C GLY A 52 -1.19 13.67 -5.46
N ALA A 53 -1.48 14.01 -4.21
CA ALA A 53 -0.55 13.83 -3.09
C ALA A 53 -0.90 12.61 -2.24
N VAL A 54 0.14 12.01 -1.64
CA VAL A 54 0.02 10.80 -0.82
C VAL A 54 -0.52 11.09 0.57
N THR A 55 -0.15 12.24 1.15
CA THR A 55 -0.45 12.56 2.55
C THR A 55 -1.68 13.45 2.67
N ALA A 56 -2.65 12.98 3.45
CA ALA A 56 -3.85 13.73 3.83
C ALA A 56 -4.34 13.29 5.21
N ARG A 57 -5.43 13.90 5.69
CA ARG A 57 -6.03 13.59 7.01
C ARG A 57 -6.49 12.14 7.14
N HIS A 58 -6.95 11.54 6.05
CA HIS A 58 -7.43 10.18 5.99
C HIS A 58 -6.81 9.43 4.83
N ALA A 59 -6.67 8.11 4.97
CA ALA A 59 -6.28 7.21 3.91
C ALA A 59 -7.28 6.04 3.82
N LEU A 60 -7.71 5.75 2.62
CA LEU A 60 -8.40 4.52 2.25
C LEU A 60 -7.38 3.59 1.62
N THR A 61 -7.28 2.37 2.09
CA THR A 61 -6.49 1.33 1.44
C THR A 61 -7.39 0.23 0.94
N LEU A 62 -7.19 -0.20 -0.28
CA LEU A 62 -7.89 -1.33 -0.86
C LEU A 62 -6.87 -2.30 -1.44
N ARG A 63 -7.03 -3.57 -1.12
CA ARG A 63 -6.21 -4.67 -1.66
C ARG A 63 -7.08 -5.54 -2.54
N CYS A 64 -6.57 -5.88 -3.72
CA CYS A 64 -7.23 -6.78 -4.66
C CYS A 64 -6.19 -7.56 -5.46
N SER A 65 -6.65 -8.60 -6.14
CA SER A 65 -5.87 -9.35 -7.13
C SER A 65 -6.60 -9.34 -8.45
N PRO A 66 -5.91 -9.27 -9.60
CA PRO A 66 -6.55 -9.43 -10.90
C PRO A 66 -7.03 -10.87 -11.10
N ILE A 67 -8.07 -11.06 -11.89
CA ILE A 67 -8.41 -12.34 -12.48
C ILE A 67 -7.30 -12.69 -13.47
N GLU A 68 -6.91 -13.96 -13.55
CA GLU A 68 -5.88 -14.44 -14.46
C GLU A 68 -6.16 -13.97 -15.90
N GLY A 69 -5.16 -13.34 -16.52
CA GLY A 69 -5.26 -12.76 -17.86
C GLY A 69 -5.98 -11.42 -17.96
N GLN A 70 -6.41 -10.83 -16.83
CA GLN A 70 -7.08 -9.51 -16.80
C GLN A 70 -6.19 -8.38 -16.24
N GLU A 71 -4.90 -8.63 -16.00
CA GLU A 71 -3.98 -7.69 -15.36
C GLU A 71 -3.89 -6.36 -16.11
N ASP A 72 -3.74 -6.40 -17.43
CA ASP A 72 -3.61 -5.19 -18.25
C ASP A 72 -4.93 -4.41 -18.34
N ALA A 73 -6.06 -5.12 -18.43
CA ALA A 73 -7.38 -4.51 -18.43
C ALA A 73 -7.65 -3.80 -17.09
N LEU A 74 -7.44 -4.48 -15.98
CA LEU A 74 -7.59 -3.92 -14.64
C LEU A 74 -6.66 -2.73 -14.44
N ARG A 75 -5.39 -2.85 -14.86
CA ARG A 75 -4.41 -1.77 -14.79
C ARG A 75 -4.89 -0.51 -15.51
N HIS A 76 -5.37 -0.68 -16.75
CA HIS A 76 -5.87 0.44 -17.54
C HIS A 76 -7.06 1.12 -16.86
N GLN A 77 -8.05 0.33 -16.41
CA GLN A 77 -9.25 0.85 -15.75
C GLN A 77 -8.94 1.57 -14.44
N LEU A 78 -8.02 1.02 -13.64
CA LEU A 78 -7.57 1.68 -12.41
C LEU A 78 -6.80 2.98 -12.70
N GLY A 79 -6.09 3.08 -13.81
CA GLY A 79 -5.43 4.31 -14.24
C GLY A 79 -6.44 5.41 -14.57
N VAL A 80 -7.49 5.09 -15.35
CA VAL A 80 -8.60 6.02 -15.67
C VAL A 80 -9.32 6.45 -14.39
N LEU A 81 -9.59 5.50 -13.49
CA LEU A 81 -10.22 5.79 -12.21
C LEU A 81 -9.34 6.73 -11.36
N ALA A 82 -8.04 6.49 -11.30
CA ALA A 82 -7.10 7.28 -10.52
C ALA A 82 -7.08 8.75 -10.98
N GLU A 83 -7.05 8.99 -12.28
CA GLU A 83 -7.11 10.33 -12.85
C GLU A 83 -8.42 11.04 -12.47
N SER A 84 -9.56 10.39 -12.67
CA SER A 84 -10.87 11.00 -12.44
C SER A 84 -11.15 11.25 -10.95
N VAL A 85 -10.78 10.32 -10.07
CA VAL A 85 -11.03 10.40 -8.63
C VAL A 85 -10.17 11.45 -7.97
N SER A 86 -8.91 11.59 -8.38
CA SER A 86 -7.99 12.59 -7.80
C SER A 86 -8.45 14.05 -7.95
N GLN A 87 -9.38 14.31 -8.87
CA GLN A 87 -9.95 15.64 -9.10
C GLN A 87 -11.21 15.93 -8.30
N ARG A 88 -11.70 14.96 -7.51
CA ARG A 88 -12.96 15.12 -6.78
C ARG A 88 -12.78 15.89 -5.48
N PRO A 89 -13.75 16.72 -5.08
CA PRO A 89 -13.75 17.36 -3.77
C PRO A 89 -13.64 16.31 -2.64
N GLY A 90 -12.83 16.60 -1.65
CA GLY A 90 -12.59 15.70 -0.52
C GLY A 90 -11.43 14.73 -0.72
N ILE A 91 -11.01 14.49 -1.97
CA ILE A 91 -9.88 13.63 -2.33
C ILE A 91 -8.63 14.49 -2.57
N VAL A 92 -7.48 13.97 -2.21
CA VAL A 92 -6.16 14.61 -2.37
C VAL A 92 -5.31 13.86 -3.38
N GLY A 93 -5.45 12.54 -3.43
CA GLY A 93 -4.74 11.74 -4.40
C GLY A 93 -5.19 10.28 -4.41
N LEU A 94 -4.89 9.59 -5.51
CA LEU A 94 -5.07 8.15 -5.67
C LEU A 94 -3.83 7.53 -6.31
N HIS A 95 -3.37 6.46 -5.71
CA HIS A 95 -2.16 5.75 -6.11
C HIS A 95 -2.48 4.26 -6.26
N VAL A 96 -2.06 3.68 -7.38
CA VAL A 96 -2.17 2.25 -7.67
C VAL A 96 -0.79 1.65 -7.60
N LEU A 97 -0.63 0.66 -6.73
CA LEU A 97 0.62 -0.02 -6.42
C LEU A 97 0.51 -1.48 -6.81
N ARG A 98 1.55 -2.03 -7.43
CA ARG A 98 1.67 -3.46 -7.72
C ARG A 98 2.73 -4.08 -6.82
N HIS A 99 2.39 -5.20 -6.20
CA HIS A 99 3.36 -5.97 -5.42
C HIS A 99 4.49 -6.48 -6.32
N GLU A 100 5.71 -6.18 -5.90
CA GLU A 100 6.93 -6.66 -6.55
C GLU A 100 8.02 -6.76 -5.48
N ALA A 101 8.13 -7.94 -4.87
CA ALA A 101 9.17 -8.17 -3.90
C ALA A 101 10.54 -8.36 -4.59
N PRO A 102 11.60 -7.70 -4.11
CA PRO A 102 12.94 -7.96 -4.61
C PRO A 102 13.33 -9.41 -4.29
N GLN A 103 14.01 -10.05 -5.23
CA GLN A 103 14.56 -11.39 -4.99
C GLN A 103 15.76 -11.27 -4.05
N MET A 104 15.60 -11.71 -2.81
CA MET A 104 16.63 -11.67 -1.79
C MET A 104 16.45 -12.77 -0.76
N ALA A 105 17.53 -13.15 -0.10
CA ALA A 105 17.47 -14.09 1.02
C ALA A 105 16.65 -13.52 2.19
N ALA A 106 16.03 -14.40 2.98
CA ALA A 106 15.28 -14.00 4.16
C ALA A 106 16.15 -13.22 5.15
N THR A 107 15.72 -12.03 5.51
CA THR A 107 16.43 -11.13 6.40
C THR A 107 16.27 -11.52 7.87
N THR A 108 17.14 -11.01 8.74
CA THR A 108 17.03 -11.21 10.19
C THR A 108 15.70 -10.74 10.73
N GLU A 109 15.18 -9.61 10.26
CA GLU A 109 13.85 -9.12 10.64
C GLU A 109 12.73 -10.09 10.28
N GLN A 110 12.75 -10.67 9.09
CA GLN A 110 11.77 -11.68 8.67
C GLN A 110 11.84 -12.94 9.54
N LYS A 111 13.05 -13.39 9.91
CA LYS A 111 13.25 -14.54 10.79
C LYS A 111 12.71 -14.28 12.20
N ILE A 112 12.91 -13.08 12.75
CA ILE A 112 12.40 -12.70 14.08
C ILE A 112 10.86 -12.67 14.09
N ARG A 113 10.22 -12.21 13.02
CA ARG A 113 8.75 -12.18 12.91
C ARG A 113 8.13 -13.58 12.83
N GLY A 114 8.84 -14.55 12.28
CA GLY A 114 8.49 -15.97 12.31
C GLY A 114 7.32 -16.40 11.43
N ASN A 115 6.63 -15.48 10.76
CA ASN A 115 5.49 -15.74 9.88
C ASN A 115 5.78 -15.22 8.48
N ALA A 116 5.30 -15.94 7.45
CA ALA A 116 5.25 -15.42 6.11
C ALA A 116 4.29 -14.21 6.06
N ASP A 117 4.79 -13.08 5.57
CA ASP A 117 3.94 -11.91 5.36
C ASP A 117 2.90 -12.24 4.29
N ARG A 118 1.64 -11.91 4.54
CA ARG A 118 0.63 -11.92 3.49
C ARG A 118 0.91 -10.76 2.54
N ALA A 119 0.75 -11.00 1.26
CA ALA A 119 0.83 -9.97 0.24
C ALA A 119 -0.50 -9.90 -0.52
N ALA A 120 -0.84 -8.73 -1.03
CA ALA A 120 -1.85 -8.55 -2.06
C ALA A 120 -1.12 -8.20 -3.35
N ASP A 121 -1.66 -8.62 -4.50
CA ASP A 121 -1.00 -8.35 -5.78
C ASP A 121 -1.05 -6.86 -6.11
N TRP A 122 -2.18 -6.22 -5.82
CA TRP A 122 -2.40 -4.81 -6.08
C TRP A 122 -2.94 -4.09 -4.84
N ILE A 123 -2.49 -2.86 -4.64
CA ILE A 123 -2.93 -1.99 -3.56
C ILE A 123 -3.31 -0.65 -4.14
N ILE A 124 -4.51 -0.18 -3.80
CA ILE A 124 -4.97 1.16 -4.10
C ILE A 124 -4.92 1.95 -2.81
N VAL A 125 -4.26 3.11 -2.82
CA VAL A 125 -4.21 4.04 -1.70
C VAL A 125 -4.88 5.33 -2.16
N VAL A 126 -5.94 5.72 -1.45
CA VAL A 126 -6.60 7.01 -1.68
C VAL A 126 -6.42 7.87 -0.45
N SER A 127 -5.87 9.05 -0.62
CA SER A 127 -5.75 10.05 0.44
C SER A 127 -6.78 11.15 0.27
N GLY A 128 -7.34 11.63 1.39
CA GLY A 128 -8.37 12.66 1.37
C GLY A 128 -8.51 13.39 2.69
N TYR A 129 -9.11 14.57 2.66
CA TYR A 129 -9.43 15.36 3.84
C TYR A 129 -10.88 15.17 4.32
N ASP A 130 -11.75 14.63 3.44
CA ASP A 130 -13.14 14.34 3.72
C ASP A 130 -13.37 12.83 3.82
N ILE A 131 -13.72 12.35 5.00
CA ILE A 131 -13.94 10.93 5.27
C ILE A 131 -15.19 10.38 4.56
N ASP A 132 -16.21 11.22 4.35
CA ASP A 132 -17.45 10.78 3.71
C ASP A 132 -17.26 10.65 2.20
N ALA A 133 -16.43 11.49 1.59
CA ALA A 133 -15.99 11.31 0.21
C ALA A 133 -15.25 9.97 0.02
N LEU A 134 -14.36 9.60 0.96
CA LEU A 134 -13.65 8.33 0.93
C LEU A 134 -14.60 7.14 1.15
N ARG A 135 -15.57 7.24 2.07
CA ARG A 135 -16.59 6.21 2.30
C ARG A 135 -17.47 5.99 1.08
N LYS A 136 -17.87 7.08 0.44
CA LYS A 136 -18.66 7.02 -0.79
C LYS A 136 -17.89 6.29 -1.88
N LEU A 137 -16.64 6.68 -2.12
CA LEU A 137 -15.75 6.01 -3.08
C LEU A 137 -15.59 4.51 -2.78
N ALA A 138 -15.42 4.13 -1.50
CA ALA A 138 -15.34 2.73 -1.10
C ALA A 138 -16.62 1.93 -1.38
N GLY A 139 -17.78 2.54 -1.25
CA GLY A 139 -19.08 1.90 -1.51
C GLY A 139 -19.50 1.88 -2.97
N GLU A 140 -18.90 2.71 -3.80
CA GLU A 140 -19.22 2.87 -5.23
C GLU A 140 -18.10 2.30 -6.09
N GLU A 141 -17.18 3.13 -6.58
CA GLU A 141 -16.15 2.77 -7.56
C GLU A 141 -15.08 1.81 -7.04
N LEU A 142 -14.85 1.78 -5.74
CA LEU A 142 -13.94 0.82 -5.09
C LEU A 142 -14.69 -0.30 -4.36
N SER A 143 -15.99 -0.47 -4.62
CA SER A 143 -16.74 -1.62 -4.11
C SER A 143 -16.26 -2.92 -4.76
N THR A 144 -16.39 -4.03 -4.04
CA THR A 144 -16.05 -5.36 -4.58
C THR A 144 -16.79 -5.66 -5.88
N ALA A 145 -18.07 -5.27 -5.98
CA ALA A 145 -18.88 -5.49 -7.18
C ALA A 145 -18.33 -4.72 -8.39
N HIS A 146 -17.93 -3.46 -8.18
CA HIS A 146 -17.35 -2.65 -9.27
C HIS A 146 -15.98 -3.19 -9.69
N LEU A 147 -15.11 -3.52 -8.74
CA LEU A 147 -13.78 -4.07 -9.01
C LEU A 147 -13.85 -5.42 -9.74
N LEU A 148 -14.82 -6.28 -9.41
CA LEU A 148 -15.11 -7.50 -10.16
C LEU A 148 -15.41 -7.21 -11.63
N ALA A 149 -16.23 -6.20 -11.89
CA ALA A 149 -16.55 -5.78 -13.26
C ALA A 149 -15.33 -5.23 -14.03
N LEU A 150 -14.33 -4.72 -13.31
CA LEU A 150 -13.05 -4.24 -13.89
C LEU A 150 -12.01 -5.35 -14.07
N GLY A 151 -12.28 -6.59 -13.63
CA GLY A 151 -11.36 -7.72 -13.76
C GLY A 151 -10.56 -8.07 -12.51
N ALA A 152 -10.96 -7.55 -11.33
CA ALA A 152 -10.42 -8.02 -10.05
C ALA A 152 -11.16 -9.27 -9.56
N THR A 153 -10.53 -10.04 -8.65
CA THR A 153 -11.19 -11.15 -7.94
C THR A 153 -12.18 -10.61 -6.89
N SER A 154 -13.04 -11.49 -6.37
CA SER A 154 -13.96 -11.15 -5.28
C SER A 154 -13.27 -10.93 -3.92
N GLU A 155 -12.02 -11.35 -3.78
CA GLU A 155 -11.25 -11.20 -2.55
C GLU A 155 -10.65 -9.79 -2.46
N THR A 156 -11.46 -8.83 -2.02
CA THR A 156 -11.02 -7.46 -1.79
C THR A 156 -10.98 -7.15 -0.30
N ASN A 157 -10.08 -6.27 0.12
CA ASN A 157 -10.02 -5.78 1.49
C ASN A 157 -9.85 -4.26 1.51
N CYS A 158 -10.88 -3.57 1.96
CA CYS A 158 -10.94 -2.12 2.03
C CYS A 158 -10.91 -1.65 3.49
N GLN A 159 -10.02 -0.70 3.82
CA GLN A 159 -9.88 -0.17 5.17
C GLN A 159 -9.66 1.35 5.14
N LEU A 160 -10.19 2.04 6.15
CA LEU A 160 -10.03 3.47 6.37
C LEU A 160 -9.16 3.73 7.59
N PHE A 161 -8.26 4.69 7.47
CA PHE A 161 -7.33 5.12 8.52
C PHE A 161 -7.33 6.63 8.66
N ALA A 162 -7.11 7.10 9.88
CA ALA A 162 -6.79 8.52 10.15
C ALA A 162 -5.27 8.67 10.26
N LEU A 163 -4.75 9.78 9.73
CA LEU A 163 -3.33 10.10 9.84
C LEU A 163 -2.98 10.40 11.31
N ALA A 164 -2.02 9.66 11.83
CA ALA A 164 -1.48 9.88 13.18
C ALA A 164 -0.14 10.61 13.15
N TYR A 165 0.71 10.28 12.17
CA TYR A 165 2.06 10.86 12.11
C TYR A 165 2.62 10.78 10.69
N THR A 166 3.37 11.79 10.28
CA THR A 166 4.16 11.82 9.06
C THR A 166 5.59 12.21 9.42
N ALA A 167 6.57 11.43 8.94
CA ALA A 167 7.98 11.76 9.05
C ALA A 167 8.56 12.06 7.68
N ILE A 168 9.42 13.06 7.61
CA ILE A 168 10.23 13.37 6.42
C ILE A 168 11.72 13.15 6.74
N PRO A 169 12.63 13.04 5.74
CA PRO A 169 14.04 12.73 5.98
C PRO A 169 14.72 13.57 7.08
N PRO A 170 14.48 14.88 7.23
CA PRO A 170 15.04 15.66 8.32
C PRO A 170 14.60 15.24 9.74
N ASP A 171 13.48 14.53 9.86
CA ASP A 171 12.91 14.12 11.16
C ASP A 171 13.48 12.78 11.64
N VAL A 172 14.23 12.06 10.81
CA VAL A 172 14.70 10.69 11.05
C VAL A 172 16.22 10.54 11.02
N CYS A 173 16.94 11.62 11.34
CA CYS A 173 18.41 11.62 11.47
C CYS A 173 18.90 10.88 12.70
#